data_a15065da68105ca38674b5eaf308ee47
#
_entry.id   a15065da68105ca38674b5eaf308ee47
#
_cell.length_a   1.000
_cell.length_b   1.000
_cell.length_c   1.000
_cell.angle_alpha   90.00
_cell.angle_beta   90.00
_cell.angle_gamma   90.00
#
_symmetry.space_group_name_H-M   'P 1'
#
loop_
_entity.id
_entity.type
_entity.pdbx_description
1 polymer ?
#
loop_
_entity_poly.entity_id
_entity_poly.type
_entity_poly.pdbx_seq_one_letter_code
_entity_poly.pdbx_strand_id
1 'polypeptide(L)'
;MILEFKGIAPIIGKNVFIAPTAVIIGNVEIKDNASIWYGTVVRGDMERITIGENTNIQDNCTIHTDFDKPTLIGNHVTVGHNAVVHGCIVEDNCLIGINAVVLGGARIRTGTVVAAGSVVKHGQIVGPYHLVAGTPCELKKILPETSIEKRKETAEHYLELIREHKAIKKAGD
;
A
#
# COMPACT_ATOMS: atom_id res chain seq x y z
N MET A 1 2.31 -13.39 9.55
CA MET A 1 1.24 -14.32 9.98
C MET A 1 0.07 -14.18 9.02
N ILE A 2 -0.51 -15.29 8.51
CA ILE A 2 -1.68 -15.27 7.61
C ILE A 2 -2.83 -15.97 8.35
N LEU A 3 -3.97 -15.28 8.49
CA LEU A 3 -5.09 -15.72 9.32
C LEU A 3 -6.40 -15.71 8.52
N GLU A 4 -7.15 -16.78 8.63
CA GLU A 4 -8.53 -16.84 8.16
C GLU A 4 -9.45 -16.06 9.12
N PHE A 5 -10.48 -15.40 8.56
CA PHE A 5 -11.55 -14.76 9.34
C PHE A 5 -12.91 -15.14 8.77
N LYS A 6 -13.78 -15.70 9.60
CA LYS A 6 -15.15 -16.16 9.21
C LYS A 6 -15.16 -17.06 7.96
N GLY A 7 -14.22 -18.00 7.87
CA GLY A 7 -14.13 -18.93 6.75
C GLY A 7 -13.49 -18.37 5.49
N ILE A 8 -12.98 -17.14 5.51
CA ILE A 8 -12.31 -16.51 4.38
C ILE A 8 -10.82 -16.38 4.69
N ALA A 9 -9.99 -17.05 3.90
CA ALA A 9 -8.54 -16.98 3.99
C ALA A 9 -7.96 -16.02 2.94
N PRO A 10 -6.84 -15.32 3.24
CA PRO A 10 -6.15 -14.50 2.27
C PRO A 10 -5.66 -15.29 1.05
N ILE A 11 -5.76 -14.68 -0.13
CA ILE A 11 -5.23 -15.20 -1.40
C ILE A 11 -3.91 -14.52 -1.68
N ILE A 12 -2.85 -15.33 -1.80
CA ILE A 12 -1.48 -14.83 -1.99
C ILE A 12 -0.96 -15.26 -3.36
N GLY A 13 -0.55 -14.29 -4.16
CA GLY A 13 0.01 -14.49 -5.49
C GLY A 13 1.43 -15.09 -5.48
N LYS A 14 2.02 -15.19 -6.66
CA LYS A 14 3.38 -15.73 -6.85
C LYS A 14 4.43 -14.71 -6.41
N ASN A 15 5.55 -15.21 -5.89
CA ASN A 15 6.72 -14.42 -5.48
C ASN A 15 6.43 -13.31 -4.45
N VAL A 16 5.28 -13.33 -3.78
CA VAL A 16 4.94 -12.37 -2.73
C VAL A 16 5.92 -12.51 -1.56
N PHE A 17 6.37 -11.40 -1.03
CA PHE A 17 7.12 -11.33 0.22
C PHE A 17 6.20 -10.87 1.35
N ILE A 18 6.12 -11.65 2.41
CA ILE A 18 5.44 -11.26 3.66
C ILE A 18 6.45 -11.42 4.78
N ALA A 19 6.83 -10.28 5.38
CA ALA A 19 7.77 -10.27 6.49
C ALA A 19 7.25 -11.09 7.68
N PRO A 20 8.11 -11.74 8.47
CA PRO A 20 7.69 -12.62 9.57
C PRO A 20 6.77 -11.97 10.60
N THR A 21 6.88 -10.65 10.79
CA THR A 21 6.07 -9.88 11.74
C THR A 21 4.85 -9.21 11.10
N ALA A 22 4.65 -9.34 9.79
CA ALA A 22 3.45 -8.84 9.12
C ALA A 22 2.25 -9.75 9.42
N VAL A 23 1.05 -9.15 9.49
CA VAL A 23 -0.20 -9.87 9.77
C VAL A 23 -1.22 -9.60 8.66
N ILE A 24 -1.71 -10.66 8.02
CA ILE A 24 -2.70 -10.61 6.93
C ILE A 24 -3.94 -11.37 7.39
N ILE A 25 -5.11 -10.76 7.38
CA ILE A 25 -6.34 -11.31 7.97
C ILE A 25 -7.52 -11.23 7.02
N GLY A 26 -8.21 -12.33 6.78
CA GLY A 26 -9.54 -12.38 6.16
C GLY A 26 -9.54 -12.17 4.65
N ASN A 27 -10.49 -11.39 4.14
CA ASN A 27 -10.74 -11.17 2.72
C ASN A 27 -9.69 -10.24 2.08
N VAL A 28 -8.49 -10.76 1.90
CA VAL A 28 -7.34 -10.05 1.33
C VAL A 28 -6.82 -10.80 0.12
N GLU A 29 -6.63 -10.10 -0.99
CA GLU A 29 -5.92 -10.62 -2.17
C GLU A 29 -4.65 -9.81 -2.38
N ILE A 30 -3.49 -10.49 -2.38
CA ILE A 30 -2.18 -9.91 -2.66
C ILE A 30 -1.69 -10.51 -3.97
N LYS A 31 -1.48 -9.67 -4.99
CA LYS A 31 -1.07 -10.10 -6.33
C LYS A 31 0.42 -10.35 -6.43
N ASP A 32 0.84 -10.84 -7.60
CA ASP A 32 2.20 -11.31 -7.88
C ASP A 32 3.26 -10.22 -7.60
N ASN A 33 4.40 -10.65 -7.06
CA ASN A 33 5.56 -9.83 -6.75
C ASN A 33 5.32 -8.68 -5.76
N ALA A 34 4.19 -8.63 -5.08
CA ALA A 34 3.96 -7.64 -4.03
C ALA A 34 4.77 -7.94 -2.76
N SER A 35 4.97 -6.95 -1.91
CA SER A 35 5.70 -7.10 -0.65
C SER A 35 5.02 -6.41 0.52
N ILE A 36 4.91 -7.13 1.63
CA ILE A 36 4.34 -6.64 2.90
C ILE A 36 5.43 -6.72 3.96
N TRP A 37 5.86 -5.57 4.44
CA TRP A 37 7.04 -5.43 5.28
C TRP A 37 6.73 -5.55 6.77
N TYR A 38 7.76 -5.40 7.59
CA TYR A 38 7.71 -5.74 9.02
C TYR A 38 6.69 -4.89 9.79
N GLY A 39 5.95 -5.53 10.68
CA GLY A 39 4.95 -4.88 11.54
C GLY A 39 3.68 -4.42 10.83
N THR A 40 3.58 -4.58 9.51
CA THR A 40 2.40 -4.17 8.74
C THR A 40 1.22 -5.08 9.03
N VAL A 41 0.03 -4.48 9.19
CA VAL A 41 -1.24 -5.18 9.35
C VAL A 41 -2.15 -4.90 8.15
N VAL A 42 -2.59 -5.96 7.48
CA VAL A 42 -3.59 -5.93 6.39
C VAL A 42 -4.80 -6.72 6.85
N ARG A 43 -5.91 -6.04 7.15
CA ARG A 43 -7.08 -6.67 7.76
C ARG A 43 -8.36 -6.42 6.97
N GLY A 44 -8.81 -7.45 6.23
CA GLY A 44 -10.05 -7.49 5.45
C GLY A 44 -11.15 -8.25 6.18
N ASP A 45 -11.61 -7.74 7.33
CA ASP A 45 -12.63 -8.35 8.17
C ASP A 45 -14.04 -7.78 7.98
N MET A 46 -14.14 -6.65 7.29
CA MET A 46 -15.41 -6.00 6.92
C MET A 46 -15.64 -6.08 5.41
N GLU A 47 -14.71 -5.55 4.62
CA GLU A 47 -14.74 -5.53 3.17
C GLU A 47 -13.44 -6.11 2.58
N ARG A 48 -13.41 -6.28 1.25
CA ARG A 48 -12.24 -6.81 0.53
C ARG A 48 -11.09 -5.82 0.51
N ILE A 49 -9.88 -6.36 0.65
CA ILE A 49 -8.64 -5.65 0.33
C ILE A 49 -8.00 -6.31 -0.89
N THR A 50 -7.57 -5.50 -1.87
CA THR A 50 -6.75 -5.97 -2.99
C THR A 50 -5.46 -5.15 -3.03
N ILE A 51 -4.31 -5.83 -3.11
CA ILE A 51 -2.98 -5.23 -3.28
C ILE A 51 -2.44 -5.70 -4.63
N GLY A 52 -2.17 -4.76 -5.53
CA GLY A 52 -1.76 -5.01 -6.91
C GLY A 52 -0.34 -5.54 -7.06
N GLU A 53 -0.01 -5.90 -8.30
CA GLU A 53 1.30 -6.44 -8.66
C GLU A 53 2.43 -5.44 -8.44
N ASN A 54 3.61 -5.93 -8.06
CA ASN A 54 4.81 -5.13 -7.81
C ASN A 54 4.61 -3.98 -6.82
N THR A 55 3.60 -4.06 -5.96
CA THR A 55 3.27 -3.06 -4.95
C THR A 55 3.98 -3.38 -3.64
N ASN A 56 4.57 -2.37 -3.00
CA ASN A 56 5.21 -2.53 -1.70
C ASN A 56 4.46 -1.77 -0.61
N ILE A 57 4.14 -2.47 0.47
CA ILE A 57 3.54 -1.91 1.68
C ILE A 57 4.61 -1.98 2.77
N GLN A 58 5.22 -0.83 3.07
CA GLN A 58 6.38 -0.73 3.93
C GLN A 58 6.06 -0.96 5.42
N ASP A 59 7.09 -0.87 6.27
CA ASP A 59 6.99 -1.27 7.66
C ASP A 59 5.93 -0.48 8.43
N ASN A 60 5.26 -1.16 9.36
CA ASN A 60 4.28 -0.62 10.30
C ASN A 60 3.06 0.07 9.63
N CYS A 61 2.77 -0.24 8.37
CA CYS A 61 1.57 0.26 7.73
C CYS A 61 0.31 -0.42 8.26
N THR A 62 -0.81 0.30 8.21
CA THR A 62 -2.15 -0.25 8.48
C THR A 62 -2.99 -0.15 7.22
N ILE A 63 -3.39 -1.30 6.68
CA ILE A 63 -4.31 -1.39 5.54
C ILE A 63 -5.61 -2.02 6.04
N HIS A 64 -6.68 -1.24 5.99
CA HIS A 64 -7.98 -1.69 6.49
C HIS A 64 -9.10 -1.22 5.55
N THR A 65 -10.31 -1.64 5.83
CA THR A 65 -11.53 -1.30 5.10
C THR A 65 -12.42 -0.41 5.93
N ASP A 66 -13.40 0.23 5.31
CA ASP A 66 -14.48 0.94 6.00
C ASP A 66 -15.81 0.24 5.68
N PHE A 67 -16.88 0.62 6.34
CA PHE A 67 -18.22 0.09 6.06
C PHE A 67 -18.58 0.37 4.59
N ASP A 68 -18.95 -0.68 3.83
CA ASP A 68 -19.29 -0.63 2.41
C ASP A 68 -18.20 -0.01 1.50
N LYS A 69 -16.95 0.04 1.98
CA LYS A 69 -15.81 0.59 1.21
C LYS A 69 -14.61 -0.34 1.28
N PRO A 70 -14.36 -1.09 0.21
CA PRO A 70 -13.15 -1.90 0.08
C PRO A 70 -11.92 -1.01 0.00
N THR A 71 -10.75 -1.59 0.27
CA THR A 71 -9.46 -0.96 0.01
C THR A 71 -8.82 -1.60 -1.21
N LEU A 72 -8.71 -0.82 -2.28
CA LEU A 72 -8.15 -1.27 -3.55
C LEU A 72 -6.86 -0.51 -3.83
N ILE A 73 -5.74 -1.20 -3.80
CA ILE A 73 -4.42 -0.65 -4.11
C ILE A 73 -3.96 -1.25 -5.43
N GLY A 74 -3.67 -0.41 -6.40
CA GLY A 74 -3.25 -0.78 -7.75
C GLY A 74 -1.84 -1.35 -7.83
N ASN A 75 -1.34 -1.45 -9.05
CA ASN A 75 -0.02 -2.00 -9.37
C ASN A 75 1.08 -0.93 -9.22
N HIS A 76 2.30 -1.36 -8.92
CA HIS A 76 3.47 -0.47 -8.77
C HIS A 76 3.24 0.69 -7.79
N VAL A 77 2.45 0.46 -6.75
CA VAL A 77 2.21 1.44 -5.69
C VAL A 77 3.26 1.27 -4.59
N THR A 78 3.77 2.38 -4.08
CA THR A 78 4.56 2.40 -2.86
C THR A 78 3.74 3.01 -1.73
N VAL A 79 3.53 2.25 -0.65
CA VAL A 79 2.97 2.75 0.60
C VAL A 79 4.09 2.85 1.62
N GLY A 80 4.49 4.09 1.93
CA GLY A 80 5.61 4.42 2.81
C GLY A 80 5.35 4.04 4.27
N HIS A 81 6.42 3.86 5.02
CA HIS A 81 6.41 3.42 6.42
C HIS A 81 5.37 4.15 7.28
N ASN A 82 4.71 3.44 8.17
CA ASN A 82 3.69 3.94 9.10
C ASN A 82 2.45 4.59 8.44
N ALA A 83 2.24 4.44 7.14
CA ALA A 83 1.07 4.99 6.49
C ALA A 83 -0.20 4.20 6.84
N VAL A 84 -1.34 4.90 6.82
CA VAL A 84 -2.68 4.30 6.98
C VAL A 84 -3.46 4.44 5.68
N VAL A 85 -3.93 3.33 5.12
CA VAL A 85 -4.77 3.28 3.91
C VAL A 85 -6.06 2.58 4.27
N HIS A 86 -7.16 3.33 4.31
CA HIS A 86 -8.41 2.88 4.93
C HIS A 86 -9.61 3.11 4.02
N GLY A 87 -10.29 2.03 3.57
CA GLY A 87 -11.55 2.08 2.82
C GLY A 87 -11.51 2.95 1.54
N CYS A 88 -10.43 2.90 0.76
CA CYS A 88 -10.17 3.83 -0.34
C CYS A 88 -9.62 3.14 -1.59
N ILE A 89 -9.51 3.90 -2.68
CA ILE A 89 -8.94 3.45 -3.94
C ILE A 89 -7.63 4.20 -4.19
N VAL A 90 -6.55 3.46 -4.36
CA VAL A 90 -5.24 3.97 -4.80
C VAL A 90 -4.95 3.33 -6.16
N GLU A 91 -4.97 4.13 -7.20
CA GLU A 91 -4.70 3.66 -8.57
C GLU A 91 -3.20 3.39 -8.78
N ASP A 92 -2.86 2.86 -9.96
CA ASP A 92 -1.51 2.44 -10.31
C ASP A 92 -0.45 3.55 -10.20
N ASN A 93 0.78 3.16 -9.95
CA ASN A 93 1.96 4.04 -9.94
C ASN A 93 1.87 5.21 -8.95
N CYS A 94 1.13 5.07 -7.88
CA CYS A 94 1.02 6.07 -6.82
C CYS A 94 2.11 5.89 -5.75
N LEU A 95 2.42 6.98 -5.06
CA LEU A 95 3.23 6.96 -3.85
C LEU A 95 2.44 7.58 -2.69
N ILE A 96 2.20 6.79 -1.66
CA ILE A 96 1.67 7.24 -0.39
C ILE A 96 2.87 7.43 0.54
N GLY A 97 3.16 8.67 0.92
CA GLY A 97 4.35 9.02 1.69
C GLY A 97 4.34 8.48 3.12
N ILE A 98 5.52 8.48 3.74
CA ILE A 98 5.72 8.06 5.14
C ILE A 98 4.75 8.80 6.07
N ASN A 99 4.10 8.09 7.00
CA ASN A 99 3.12 8.63 7.95
C ASN A 99 1.89 9.30 7.30
N ALA A 100 1.64 9.11 6.00
CA ALA A 100 0.44 9.65 5.37
C ALA A 100 -0.80 8.82 5.75
N VAL A 101 -1.96 9.49 5.78
CA VAL A 101 -3.26 8.87 6.07
C VAL A 101 -4.20 9.09 4.90
N VAL A 102 -4.79 8.01 4.37
CA VAL A 102 -5.82 8.05 3.32
C VAL A 102 -7.11 7.50 3.90
N LEU A 103 -8.14 8.34 4.01
CA LEU A 103 -9.40 8.02 4.68
C LEU A 103 -10.46 7.46 3.72
N GLY A 104 -11.51 6.87 4.29
CA GLY A 104 -12.57 6.15 3.61
C GLY A 104 -13.22 6.90 2.44
N GLY A 105 -13.47 6.21 1.32
CA GLY A 105 -14.05 6.78 0.11
C GLY A 105 -13.11 7.69 -0.70
N ALA A 106 -11.88 7.93 -0.24
CA ALA A 106 -10.91 8.69 -1.01
C ALA A 106 -10.47 7.93 -2.27
N ARG A 107 -10.09 8.69 -3.31
CA ARG A 107 -9.54 8.14 -4.54
C ARG A 107 -8.26 8.86 -4.93
N ILE A 108 -7.17 8.11 -4.94
CA ILE A 108 -5.86 8.58 -5.37
C ILE A 108 -5.67 8.10 -6.80
N ARG A 109 -5.74 9.02 -7.76
CA ARG A 109 -5.62 8.68 -9.19
C ARG A 109 -4.17 8.44 -9.59
N THR A 110 -4.04 7.70 -10.68
CA THR A 110 -2.77 7.23 -11.25
C THR A 110 -1.64 8.27 -11.16
N GLY A 111 -0.46 7.80 -10.79
CA GLY A 111 0.75 8.61 -10.77
C GLY A 111 0.79 9.73 -9.73
N THR A 112 -0.15 9.74 -8.79
CA THR A 112 -0.20 10.75 -7.71
C THR A 112 0.78 10.43 -6.60
N VAL A 113 1.36 11.48 -6.05
CA VAL A 113 2.22 11.46 -4.86
C VAL A 113 1.51 12.17 -3.72
N VAL A 114 1.21 11.43 -2.67
CA VAL A 114 0.78 11.98 -1.37
C VAL A 114 2.04 12.16 -0.53
N ALA A 115 2.39 13.39 -0.18
CA ALA A 115 3.60 13.69 0.57
C ALA A 115 3.56 13.10 1.99
N ALA A 116 4.73 12.88 2.59
CA ALA A 116 4.85 12.36 3.95
C ALA A 116 4.04 13.21 4.96
N GLY A 117 3.40 12.55 5.94
CA GLY A 117 2.60 13.18 6.99
C GLY A 117 1.31 13.84 6.53
N SER A 118 0.90 13.64 5.27
CA SER A 118 -0.32 14.26 4.72
C SER A 118 -1.57 13.46 5.03
N VAL A 119 -2.72 14.14 5.09
CA VAL A 119 -4.03 13.51 5.29
C VAL A 119 -4.93 13.77 4.09
N VAL A 120 -5.29 12.70 3.37
CA VAL A 120 -6.34 12.71 2.35
C VAL A 120 -7.68 12.46 3.04
N LYS A 121 -8.60 13.43 2.97
CA LYS A 121 -9.90 13.38 3.66
C LYS A 121 -10.81 12.29 3.11
N HIS A 122 -11.84 11.97 3.90
CA HIS A 122 -12.97 11.16 3.43
C HIS A 122 -13.53 11.67 2.10
N GLY A 123 -13.68 10.76 1.13
CA GLY A 123 -14.25 11.04 -0.19
C GLY A 123 -13.42 11.98 -1.08
N GLN A 124 -12.24 12.41 -0.65
CA GLN A 124 -11.40 13.31 -1.45
C GLN A 124 -10.83 12.58 -2.67
N ILE A 125 -10.95 13.23 -3.84
CA ILE A 125 -10.34 12.74 -5.07
C ILE A 125 -9.13 13.61 -5.39
N VAL A 126 -7.96 12.98 -5.57
CA VAL A 126 -6.70 13.64 -5.93
C VAL A 126 -6.07 13.00 -7.15
N GLY A 127 -5.41 13.79 -7.97
CA GLY A 127 -4.76 13.31 -9.19
C GLY A 127 -5.62 13.43 -10.45
N PRO A 128 -5.20 12.84 -11.57
CA PRO A 128 -3.93 12.10 -11.72
C PRO A 128 -2.68 12.99 -11.71
N TYR A 129 -1.51 12.38 -11.50
CA TYR A 129 -0.19 13.06 -11.55
C TYR A 129 -0.07 14.28 -10.64
N HIS A 130 -0.73 14.30 -9.51
CA HIS A 130 -0.63 15.37 -8.53
C HIS A 130 0.46 15.06 -7.48
N LEU A 131 1.18 16.09 -7.05
CA LEU A 131 1.82 16.12 -5.74
C LEU A 131 0.88 16.86 -4.80
N VAL A 132 0.39 16.15 -3.79
CA VAL A 132 -0.48 16.73 -2.74
C VAL A 132 0.21 16.66 -1.39
N ALA A 133 0.01 17.66 -0.54
CA ALA A 133 0.63 17.75 0.78
C ALA A 133 -0.23 18.54 1.78
N GLY A 134 -0.10 18.21 3.05
CA GLY A 134 -0.73 18.92 4.17
C GLY A 134 -1.84 18.13 4.88
N THR A 135 -2.43 18.73 5.92
CA THR A 135 -3.52 18.18 6.73
C THR A 135 -4.61 19.23 6.87
N PRO A 136 -5.70 19.15 6.05
CA PRO A 136 -5.91 18.23 4.95
C PRO A 136 -4.96 18.48 3.77
N CYS A 137 -4.76 17.46 2.92
CA CYS A 137 -3.87 17.62 1.78
C CYS A 137 -4.49 18.50 0.68
N GLU A 138 -3.63 19.29 0.05
CA GLU A 138 -3.95 20.18 -1.07
C GLU A 138 -2.97 19.94 -2.22
N LEU A 139 -3.40 20.30 -3.43
CA LEU A 139 -2.54 20.28 -4.61
C LEU A 139 -1.36 21.24 -4.43
N LYS A 140 -0.14 20.73 -4.57
CA LYS A 140 1.09 21.54 -4.56
C LYS A 140 1.71 21.68 -5.94
N LYS A 141 1.61 20.63 -6.76
CA LYS A 141 2.20 20.60 -8.10
C LYS A 141 1.53 19.53 -8.97
N ILE A 142 1.41 19.81 -10.27
CA ILE A 142 1.12 18.80 -11.28
C ILE A 142 2.44 18.20 -11.75
N LEU A 143 2.57 16.90 -11.69
CA LEU A 143 3.76 16.15 -12.09
C LEU A 143 3.66 15.78 -13.57
N PRO A 144 4.79 15.72 -14.29
CA PRO A 144 4.79 15.18 -15.65
C PRO A 144 4.48 13.67 -15.62
N GLU A 145 3.83 13.15 -16.65
CA GLU A 145 3.50 11.71 -16.76
C GLU A 145 4.76 10.83 -16.69
N THR A 146 5.87 11.29 -17.25
CA THR A 146 7.18 10.61 -17.17
C THR A 146 7.69 10.40 -15.75
N SER A 147 7.13 11.12 -14.76
CA SER A 147 7.48 10.92 -13.36
C SER A 147 7.10 9.54 -12.81
N ILE A 148 6.26 8.77 -13.54
CA ILE A 148 5.93 7.37 -13.22
C ILE A 148 7.18 6.47 -13.26
N GLU A 149 8.12 6.72 -14.15
CA GLU A 149 9.33 5.91 -14.31
C GLU A 149 10.11 5.81 -13.01
N LYS A 150 10.31 6.95 -12.34
CA LYS A 150 10.98 6.97 -11.02
C LYS A 150 10.26 6.16 -9.94
N ARG A 151 8.92 6.07 -10.00
CA ARG A 151 8.14 5.25 -9.06
C ARG A 151 8.23 3.77 -9.36
N LYS A 152 8.29 3.40 -10.64
CA LYS A 152 8.56 2.03 -11.07
C LYS A 152 9.95 1.58 -10.63
N GLU A 153 10.97 2.40 -10.82
CA GLU A 153 12.33 2.14 -10.32
C GLU A 153 12.33 1.89 -8.80
N THR A 154 11.57 2.68 -8.03
CA THR A 154 11.41 2.44 -6.59
C THR A 154 10.78 1.08 -6.30
N ALA A 155 9.73 0.70 -7.04
CA ALA A 155 9.09 -0.60 -6.87
C ALA A 155 10.04 -1.76 -7.24
N GLU A 156 10.83 -1.61 -8.30
CA GLU A 156 11.84 -2.57 -8.74
C GLU A 156 12.95 -2.74 -7.69
N HIS A 157 13.42 -1.66 -7.09
CA HIS A 157 14.38 -1.74 -5.98
C HIS A 157 13.84 -2.56 -4.80
N TYR A 158 12.55 -2.45 -4.48
CA TYR A 158 11.93 -3.30 -3.46
C TYR A 158 11.90 -4.78 -3.86
N LEU A 159 11.83 -5.11 -5.17
CA LEU A 159 11.96 -6.51 -5.62
C LEU A 159 13.37 -7.07 -5.39
N GLU A 160 14.41 -6.24 -5.48
CA GLU A 160 15.78 -6.64 -5.13
C GLU A 160 15.91 -6.87 -3.63
N LEU A 161 15.43 -5.94 -2.80
CA LEU A 161 15.44 -6.05 -1.34
C LEU A 161 14.72 -7.32 -0.84
N ILE A 162 13.66 -7.75 -1.51
CA ILE A 162 12.96 -9.01 -1.17
C ILE A 162 13.93 -10.19 -1.19
N ARG A 163 14.83 -10.26 -2.18
CA ARG A 163 15.80 -11.37 -2.31
C ARG A 163 16.76 -11.39 -1.13
N GLU A 164 17.23 -10.23 -0.71
CA GLU A 164 18.13 -10.08 0.43
C GLU A 164 17.42 -10.42 1.74
N HIS A 165 16.20 -9.93 1.95
CA HIS A 165 15.42 -10.19 3.16
C HIS A 165 14.97 -11.65 3.29
N LYS A 166 14.77 -12.38 2.19
CA LYS A 166 14.52 -13.84 2.23
C LYS A 166 15.74 -14.64 2.71
N ALA A 167 16.94 -14.07 2.64
CA ALA A 167 18.19 -14.70 3.07
C ALA A 167 18.60 -14.32 4.52
N ILE A 168 17.85 -13.45 5.19
CA ILE A 168 18.15 -13.03 6.57
C ILE A 168 18.08 -14.23 7.53
N LYS A 169 19.15 -14.40 8.31
CA LYS A 169 19.21 -15.38 9.41
C LYS A 169 19.03 -14.66 10.75
N LYS A 170 18.52 -15.40 11.75
CA LYS A 170 18.51 -14.87 13.12
C LYS A 170 19.96 -14.65 13.59
N ALA A 171 20.21 -13.52 14.24
CA ALA A 171 21.51 -13.29 14.86
C ALA A 171 21.73 -14.33 15.99
N GLY A 172 22.80 -15.09 15.92
CA GLY A 172 23.16 -16.10 16.93
C GLY A 172 22.83 -17.56 16.56
N ASP A 173 22.38 -17.82 15.33
CA ASP A 173 22.31 -19.18 14.74
C ASP A 173 23.62 -19.53 14.03
#